data_3515f041206b3942072d1b2520ad46eb
#
_entry.id   3515f041206b3942072d1b2520ad46eb
#
_cell.length_a   1.000
_cell.length_b   1.000
_cell.length_c   1.000
_cell.angle_alpha   90.00
_cell.angle_beta   90.00
_cell.angle_gamma   90.00
#
_symmetry.space_group_name_H-M   'P 1'
#
loop_
_entity.id
_entity.type
_entity.pdbx_description
1 polymer ?
#
loop_
_entity_poly.entity_id
_entity_poly.type
_entity_poly.pdbx_seq_one_letter_code
_entity_poly.pdbx_strand_id
1 'polypeptide(L)'
;MKRHYPDKPLVGVGAVIFRGEEVLLVRRGQEPQRGSWSLPGGLVELGEGLEAAVKREIREETGLSVEVLGLSAVLDRIYRDPDGRVAYHYVLLDFACDYLSGELKPASDITAARFVNYADLTGFSLPPFTEQVIRRAVKQKQTGAFLPLLEAEPAWKSS
;
A
#
# COMPACT_ATOMS: atom_id res chain seq x y z
N MET A 1 5.79 0.67 17.69
CA MET A 1 4.38 0.28 17.47
C MET A 1 4.28 -1.24 17.43
N LYS A 2 3.44 -1.81 18.27
CA LYS A 2 3.31 -3.26 18.39
C LYS A 2 2.43 -3.81 17.27
N ARG A 3 3.02 -4.54 16.33
CA ARG A 3 2.29 -5.13 15.18
C ARG A 3 1.75 -6.52 15.48
N HIS A 4 2.53 -7.36 16.15
CA HIS A 4 2.17 -8.72 16.50
C HIS A 4 1.44 -8.75 17.84
N TYR A 5 0.27 -9.35 17.88
CA TYR A 5 -0.68 -9.31 19.00
C TYR A 5 -0.96 -7.86 19.44
N PRO A 6 -1.48 -7.04 18.53
CA PRO A 6 -1.69 -5.63 18.81
C PRO A 6 -2.85 -5.41 19.79
N ASP A 7 -2.82 -4.26 20.48
CA ASP A 7 -3.90 -3.86 21.40
C ASP A 7 -5.09 -3.23 20.68
N LYS A 8 -4.87 -2.82 19.42
CA LYS A 8 -5.88 -2.14 18.60
C LYS A 8 -5.55 -2.34 17.12
N PRO A 9 -6.52 -2.14 16.22
CA PRO A 9 -6.23 -2.15 14.78
C PRO A 9 -5.21 -1.07 14.42
N LEU A 10 -4.34 -1.40 13.48
CA LEU A 10 -3.34 -0.48 12.94
C LEU A 10 -3.76 -0.02 11.55
N VAL A 11 -3.57 1.26 11.27
CA VAL A 11 -3.88 1.84 9.97
C VAL A 11 -2.65 1.75 9.07
N GLY A 12 -2.82 1.09 7.93
CA GLY A 12 -1.78 0.98 6.91
C GLY A 12 -2.23 1.61 5.61
N VAL A 13 -1.25 2.00 4.81
CA VAL A 13 -1.44 2.49 3.45
C VAL A 13 -0.64 1.64 2.49
N GLY A 14 -1.18 1.47 1.28
CA GLY A 14 -0.50 0.81 0.19
C GLY A 14 -0.67 1.58 -1.10
N ALA A 15 0.08 1.22 -2.13
CA ALA A 15 0.04 1.92 -3.39
C ALA A 15 0.12 0.99 -4.59
N VAL A 16 -0.77 1.21 -5.55
CA VAL A 16 -0.63 0.69 -6.92
C VAL A 16 0.10 1.77 -7.70
N ILE A 17 1.38 1.58 -7.94
CA ILE A 17 2.22 2.57 -8.62
C ILE A 17 2.32 2.24 -10.10
N PHE A 18 1.77 3.10 -10.93
CA PHE A 18 1.80 2.96 -12.38
C PHE A 18 3.03 3.60 -12.99
N ARG A 19 3.63 2.87 -13.92
CA ARG A 19 4.60 3.39 -14.88
C ARG A 19 4.17 2.86 -16.25
N GLY A 20 3.45 3.67 -17.01
CA GLY A 20 2.79 3.19 -18.24
C GLY A 20 1.81 2.07 -17.95
N GLU A 21 1.99 0.92 -18.58
CA GLU A 21 1.17 -0.28 -18.39
C GLU A 21 1.74 -1.24 -17.33
N GLU A 22 2.74 -0.78 -16.58
CA GLU A 22 3.34 -1.54 -15.51
C GLU A 22 2.89 -1.06 -14.14
N VAL A 23 2.85 -1.98 -13.19
CA VAL A 23 2.63 -1.68 -11.78
C VAL A 23 3.78 -2.24 -10.95
N LEU A 24 4.10 -1.57 -9.87
CA LEU A 24 5.18 -2.00 -8.99
C LEU A 24 4.69 -3.08 -8.02
N LEU A 25 5.36 -4.21 -8.02
CA LEU A 25 5.21 -5.24 -7.00
C LEU A 25 6.46 -5.29 -6.14
N VAL A 26 6.26 -5.54 -4.86
CA VAL A 26 7.33 -5.71 -3.88
C VAL A 26 7.20 -7.06 -3.20
N ARG A 27 8.34 -7.61 -2.76
CA ARG A 27 8.37 -8.86 -2.03
C ARG A 27 8.58 -8.56 -0.55
N ARG A 28 7.68 -9.07 0.28
CA ARG A 28 7.73 -8.84 1.72
C ARG A 28 8.88 -9.59 2.37
N GLY A 29 9.63 -8.89 3.21
CA GLY A 29 10.72 -9.47 4.00
C GLY A 29 10.33 -9.83 5.42
N GLN A 30 9.09 -9.51 5.86
CA GLN A 30 8.62 -9.72 7.23
C GLN A 30 7.22 -10.31 7.29
N GLU A 31 6.88 -10.88 8.45
CA GLU A 31 5.52 -11.33 8.73
C GLU A 31 4.54 -10.15 8.90
N PRO A 32 3.26 -10.30 8.60
CA PRO A 32 2.64 -11.50 8.02
C PRO A 32 2.96 -11.63 6.52
N GLN A 33 2.83 -12.85 5.97
CA GLN A 33 3.01 -13.13 4.55
C GLN A 33 4.44 -12.91 4.03
N ARG A 34 5.46 -13.21 4.85
CA ARG A 34 6.86 -13.13 4.43
C ARG A 34 7.10 -13.91 3.14
N GLY A 35 7.82 -13.29 2.19
CA GLY A 35 8.16 -13.89 0.90
C GLY A 35 7.09 -13.75 -0.16
N SER A 36 5.90 -13.26 0.17
CA SER A 36 4.85 -13.01 -0.83
C SER A 36 5.08 -11.70 -1.58
N TRP A 37 4.64 -11.65 -2.82
CA TRP A 37 4.57 -10.42 -3.59
C TRP A 37 3.31 -9.65 -3.23
N SER A 38 3.44 -8.34 -3.14
CA SER A 38 2.33 -7.46 -2.76
C SER A 38 2.59 -6.03 -3.23
N LEU A 39 1.72 -5.12 -2.80
CA LEU A 39 1.90 -3.69 -3.02
C LEU A 39 2.87 -3.11 -1.98
N PRO A 40 3.67 -2.09 -2.34
CA PRO A 40 4.45 -1.34 -1.36
C PRO A 40 3.53 -0.55 -0.43
N GLY A 41 3.98 -0.32 0.78
CA GLY A 41 3.24 0.43 1.78
C GLY A 41 3.70 0.13 3.19
N GLY A 42 3.03 0.72 4.16
CA GLY A 42 3.35 0.54 5.57
C GLY A 42 2.36 1.27 6.46
N LEU A 43 2.73 1.41 7.72
CA LEU A 43 1.83 1.99 8.72
C LEU A 43 1.85 3.51 8.70
N VAL A 44 0.68 4.09 8.91
CA VAL A 44 0.54 5.52 9.15
C VAL A 44 1.06 5.85 10.55
N GLU A 45 1.87 6.88 10.66
CA GLU A 45 2.38 7.35 11.93
C GLU A 45 1.41 8.35 12.57
N LEU A 46 1.45 8.44 13.90
CA LEU A 46 0.59 9.37 14.64
C LEU A 46 0.85 10.81 14.17
N GLY A 47 -0.20 11.51 13.80
CA GLY A 47 -0.12 12.89 13.29
C GLY A 47 0.25 13.01 11.83
N GLU A 48 0.43 11.89 11.13
CA GLU A 48 0.78 11.86 9.71
C GLU A 48 -0.50 11.73 8.86
N GLY A 49 -0.62 12.58 7.83
CA GLY A 49 -1.71 12.44 6.86
C GLY A 49 -1.52 11.24 5.93
N LEU A 50 -2.61 10.75 5.35
CA LEU A 50 -2.58 9.56 4.50
C LEU A 50 -1.67 9.72 3.28
N GLU A 51 -1.77 10.84 2.56
CA GLU A 51 -0.95 11.09 1.38
C GLU A 51 0.54 11.16 1.74
N ALA A 52 0.87 11.82 2.84
CA ALA A 52 2.23 11.90 3.33
C ALA A 52 2.78 10.51 3.70
N ALA A 53 1.95 9.67 4.34
CA ALA A 53 2.31 8.31 4.71
C ALA A 53 2.61 7.45 3.47
N VAL A 54 1.77 7.53 2.44
CA VAL A 54 1.98 6.81 1.18
C VAL A 54 3.32 7.21 0.55
N LYS A 55 3.56 8.51 0.40
CA LYS A 55 4.79 9.02 -0.22
C LYS A 55 6.02 8.63 0.58
N ARG A 56 5.95 8.72 1.90
CA ARG A 56 7.06 8.35 2.80
C ARG A 56 7.39 6.87 2.69
N GLU A 57 6.38 6.01 2.81
CA GLU A 57 6.57 4.55 2.76
C GLU A 57 7.14 4.11 1.40
N ILE A 58 6.62 4.66 0.31
CA ILE A 58 7.12 4.33 -1.03
C ILE A 58 8.59 4.75 -1.15
N ARG A 59 8.95 5.93 -0.68
CA ARG A 59 10.34 6.39 -0.72
C ARG A 59 11.25 5.52 0.13
N GLU A 60 10.83 5.16 1.33
CA GLU A 60 11.61 4.31 2.23
C GLU A 60 11.83 2.91 1.66
N GLU A 61 10.78 2.30 1.08
CA GLU A 61 10.84 0.93 0.60
C GLU A 61 11.44 0.79 -0.79
N THR A 62 11.29 1.79 -1.65
CA THR A 62 11.59 1.65 -3.08
C THR A 62 12.51 2.73 -3.65
N GLY A 63 12.71 3.83 -2.94
CA GLY A 63 13.47 4.98 -3.45
C GLY A 63 12.70 5.86 -4.43
N LEU A 64 11.44 5.57 -4.70
CA LEU A 64 10.66 6.27 -5.72
C LEU A 64 9.89 7.46 -5.14
N SER A 65 9.68 8.47 -6.01
CA SER A 65 8.73 9.55 -5.78
C SER A 65 7.51 9.35 -6.66
N VAL A 66 6.34 9.57 -6.10
CA VAL A 66 5.06 9.32 -6.76
C VAL A 66 4.08 10.47 -6.58
N GLU A 67 3.13 10.57 -7.50
CA GLU A 67 1.94 11.39 -7.37
C GLU A 67 0.77 10.50 -6.94
N VAL A 68 0.05 10.90 -5.90
CA VAL A 68 -1.13 10.17 -5.45
C VAL A 68 -2.34 10.62 -6.26
N LEU A 69 -2.98 9.68 -6.96
CA LEU A 69 -4.14 9.95 -7.82
C LEU A 69 -5.46 9.88 -7.06
N GLY A 70 -5.57 8.95 -6.11
CA GLY A 70 -6.77 8.76 -5.32
C GLY A 70 -6.84 7.38 -4.70
N LEU A 71 -7.92 7.18 -3.93
CA LEU A 71 -8.17 5.92 -3.24
C LEU A 71 -8.71 4.86 -4.19
N SER A 72 -8.12 3.68 -4.16
CA SER A 72 -8.56 2.52 -4.95
C SER A 72 -9.32 1.49 -4.13
N ALA A 73 -8.94 1.28 -2.89
CA ALA A 73 -9.60 0.29 -2.04
C ALA A 73 -9.43 0.60 -0.57
N VAL A 74 -10.41 0.18 0.22
CA VAL A 74 -10.35 0.13 1.67
C VAL A 74 -10.65 -1.31 2.06
N LEU A 75 -9.79 -1.92 2.87
CA LEU A 75 -9.99 -3.29 3.33
C LEU A 75 -9.43 -3.47 4.73
N ASP A 76 -9.97 -4.42 5.46
CA ASP A 76 -9.36 -4.89 6.69
C ASP A 76 -8.62 -6.21 6.46
N ARG A 77 -7.59 -6.44 7.24
CA ARG A 77 -6.82 -7.68 7.24
C ARG A 77 -6.65 -8.15 8.66
N ILE A 78 -7.32 -9.25 8.98
CA ILE A 78 -7.28 -9.84 10.31
C ILE A 78 -6.66 -11.22 10.19
N TYR A 79 -5.54 -11.42 10.86
CA TYR A 79 -4.84 -12.70 10.91
C TYR A 79 -4.97 -13.28 12.31
N ARG A 80 -5.48 -14.49 12.40
CA ARG A 80 -5.62 -15.19 13.68
C ARG A 80 -4.63 -16.34 13.76
N ASP A 81 -4.14 -16.59 14.97
CA ASP A 81 -3.32 -17.76 15.24
C ASP A 81 -4.21 -19.03 15.37
N PRO A 82 -3.61 -20.22 15.51
CA PRO A 82 -4.38 -21.45 15.67
C PRO A 82 -5.33 -21.45 16.86
N ASP A 83 -5.05 -20.67 17.90
CA ASP A 83 -5.89 -20.54 19.09
C ASP A 83 -7.06 -19.55 18.89
N GLY A 84 -7.14 -18.92 17.72
CA GLY A 84 -8.15 -17.94 17.39
C GLY A 84 -7.85 -16.51 17.87
N ARG A 85 -6.68 -16.30 18.50
CA ARG A 85 -6.26 -14.98 18.95
C ARG A 85 -5.85 -14.12 17.76
N VAL A 86 -6.20 -12.84 17.78
CA VAL A 86 -5.81 -11.90 16.74
C VAL A 86 -4.30 -11.66 16.79
N ALA A 87 -3.58 -12.19 15.81
CA ALA A 87 -2.14 -12.02 15.68
C ALA A 87 -1.77 -10.71 14.99
N TYR A 88 -2.56 -10.30 13.98
CA TYR A 88 -2.40 -9.03 13.25
C TYR A 88 -3.77 -8.48 12.89
N HIS A 89 -3.91 -7.17 12.96
CA HIS A 89 -5.14 -6.51 12.53
C HIS A 89 -4.82 -5.15 11.91
N TYR A 90 -5.09 -5.04 10.61
CA TYR A 90 -4.85 -3.82 9.84
C TYR A 90 -6.14 -3.31 9.22
N VAL A 91 -6.28 -1.99 9.19
CA VAL A 91 -7.20 -1.29 8.30
C VAL A 91 -6.33 -0.69 7.21
N LEU A 92 -6.53 -1.13 5.97
CA LEU A 92 -5.67 -0.76 4.84
C LEU A 92 -6.41 0.17 3.88
N LEU A 93 -5.71 1.24 3.49
CA LEU A 93 -6.16 2.15 2.46
C LEU A 93 -5.14 2.08 1.31
N ASP A 94 -5.58 1.56 0.17
CA ASP A 94 -4.72 1.41 -1.00
C ASP A 94 -5.01 2.50 -2.03
N PHE A 95 -3.96 3.20 -2.42
CA PHE A 95 -4.02 4.35 -3.33
C PHE A 95 -3.44 3.99 -4.70
N ALA A 96 -4.02 4.56 -5.75
CA ALA A 96 -3.38 4.58 -7.05
C ALA A 96 -2.42 5.77 -7.10
N CYS A 97 -1.24 5.52 -7.66
CA CYS A 97 -0.18 6.52 -7.76
C CYS A 97 0.46 6.44 -9.15
N ASP A 98 1.00 7.57 -9.62
CA ASP A 98 1.85 7.60 -10.79
C ASP A 98 3.31 7.75 -10.39
N TYR A 99 4.19 6.96 -11.00
CA TYR A 99 5.63 7.14 -10.88
C TYR A 99 6.04 8.52 -11.42
N LEU A 100 6.80 9.27 -10.64
CA LEU A 100 7.34 10.57 -11.04
C LEU A 100 8.83 10.49 -11.32
N SER A 101 9.61 9.97 -10.37
CA SER A 101 11.07 9.97 -10.43
C SER A 101 11.66 8.98 -9.43
N GLY A 102 12.97 8.84 -9.49
CA GLY A 102 13.73 8.00 -8.57
C GLY A 102 14.17 6.69 -9.21
N GLU A 103 15.22 6.11 -8.62
CA GLU A 103 15.76 4.81 -9.02
C GLU A 103 15.22 3.74 -8.07
N LEU A 104 14.71 2.66 -8.65
CA LEU A 104 14.14 1.56 -7.87
C LEU A 104 15.25 0.84 -7.10
N LYS A 105 15.21 0.95 -5.77
CA LYS A 105 16.13 0.29 -4.83
C LYS A 105 15.34 -0.28 -3.67
N PRO A 106 15.09 -1.61 -3.65
CA PRO A 106 14.44 -2.22 -2.50
C PRO A 106 15.20 -1.95 -1.21
N ALA A 107 14.48 -1.54 -0.17
CA ALA A 107 15.06 -1.21 1.12
C ALA A 107 14.04 -1.47 2.23
N SER A 108 14.44 -1.24 3.51
CA SER A 108 13.58 -1.47 4.66
C SER A 108 13.10 -2.93 4.71
N ASP A 109 11.79 -3.16 4.78
CA ASP A 109 11.19 -4.49 4.92
C ASP A 109 11.00 -5.21 3.58
N ILE A 110 11.59 -4.71 2.50
CA ILE A 110 11.38 -5.21 1.14
C ILE A 110 12.64 -5.94 0.66
N THR A 111 12.49 -7.19 0.21
CA THR A 111 13.61 -8.00 -0.28
C THR A 111 13.79 -7.93 -1.80
N ALA A 112 12.75 -7.53 -2.53
CA ALA A 112 12.78 -7.36 -3.96
C ALA A 112 11.66 -6.42 -4.41
N ALA A 113 11.85 -5.78 -5.56
CA ALA A 113 10.83 -4.92 -6.16
C ALA A 113 11.00 -4.95 -7.68
N ARG A 114 9.89 -4.97 -8.41
CA ARG A 114 9.94 -4.90 -9.87
C ARG A 114 8.64 -4.37 -10.44
N PHE A 115 8.78 -3.62 -11.54
CA PHE A 115 7.63 -3.25 -12.36
C PHE A 115 7.23 -4.42 -13.25
N VAL A 116 5.93 -4.69 -13.27
CA VAL A 116 5.34 -5.81 -14.01
C VAL A 116 4.17 -5.31 -14.82
N ASN A 117 4.06 -5.71 -16.07
CA ASN A 117 2.88 -5.37 -16.86
C ASN A 117 1.64 -5.93 -16.16
N TYR A 118 0.64 -5.10 -15.92
CA TYR A 118 -0.55 -5.52 -15.18
C TYR A 118 -1.42 -6.54 -15.93
N ALA A 119 -1.11 -6.83 -17.21
CA ALA A 119 -1.70 -7.95 -17.92
C ALA A 119 -1.05 -9.30 -17.53
N ASP A 120 0.13 -9.30 -16.92
CA ASP A 120 0.93 -10.50 -16.62
C ASP A 120 1.00 -10.82 -15.12
N LEU A 121 0.02 -10.40 -14.35
CA LEU A 121 0.02 -10.58 -12.88
C LEU A 121 -0.09 -12.02 -12.42
N THR A 122 -0.66 -12.90 -13.22
CA THR A 122 -0.93 -14.29 -12.84
C THR A 122 0.34 -15.09 -12.52
N GLY A 123 1.48 -14.70 -13.08
CA GLY A 123 2.77 -15.36 -12.81
C GLY A 123 3.33 -15.11 -11.42
N PHE A 124 2.75 -14.22 -10.63
CA PHE A 124 3.26 -13.81 -9.32
C PHE A 124 2.54 -14.46 -8.14
N SER A 125 1.48 -15.24 -8.37
CA SER A 125 0.69 -15.87 -7.31
C SER A 125 0.26 -14.87 -6.23
N LEU A 126 -0.24 -13.71 -6.64
CA LEU A 126 -0.68 -12.66 -5.73
C LEU A 126 -1.87 -13.14 -4.88
N PRO A 127 -1.96 -12.71 -3.62
CA PRO A 127 -3.20 -12.90 -2.86
C PRO A 127 -4.39 -12.34 -3.64
N PRO A 128 -5.57 -13.00 -3.60
CA PRO A 128 -6.73 -12.54 -4.40
C PRO A 128 -7.11 -11.09 -4.18
N PHE A 129 -7.02 -10.61 -2.92
CA PHE A 129 -7.34 -9.21 -2.62
C PHE A 129 -6.34 -8.22 -3.24
N THR A 130 -5.06 -8.57 -3.32
CA THR A 130 -4.04 -7.72 -3.96
C THR A 130 -4.32 -7.57 -5.45
N GLU A 131 -4.63 -8.67 -6.12
CA GLU A 131 -4.99 -8.64 -7.53
C GLU A 131 -6.25 -7.82 -7.78
N GLN A 132 -7.27 -7.96 -6.93
CA GLN A 132 -8.50 -7.17 -7.02
C GLN A 132 -8.23 -5.67 -6.89
N VAL A 133 -7.38 -5.27 -5.95
CA VAL A 133 -7.01 -3.86 -5.77
C VAL A 133 -6.32 -3.31 -7.02
N ILE A 134 -5.36 -4.07 -7.57
CA ILE A 134 -4.65 -3.66 -8.79
C ILE A 134 -5.62 -3.52 -9.95
N ARG A 135 -6.50 -4.49 -10.16
CA ARG A 135 -7.49 -4.43 -11.25
C ARG A 135 -8.45 -3.26 -11.11
N ARG A 136 -8.85 -2.95 -9.88
CA ARG A 136 -9.69 -1.77 -9.61
C ARG A 136 -8.94 -0.48 -9.94
N ALA A 137 -7.69 -0.35 -9.54
CA ALA A 137 -6.86 0.81 -9.84
C ALA A 137 -6.64 0.97 -11.34
N VAL A 138 -6.41 -0.12 -12.07
CA VAL A 138 -6.29 -0.10 -13.55
C VAL A 138 -7.55 0.45 -14.18
N LYS A 139 -8.72 -0.04 -13.76
CA LYS A 139 -10.01 0.43 -14.27
C LYS A 139 -10.23 1.91 -13.96
N GLN A 140 -9.91 2.35 -12.75
CA GLN A 140 -10.00 3.74 -12.36
C GLN A 140 -9.10 4.64 -13.22
N LYS A 141 -7.89 4.18 -13.53
CA LYS A 141 -6.98 4.91 -14.40
C LYS A 141 -7.53 5.05 -15.82
N GLN A 142 -8.14 4.00 -16.35
CA GLN A 142 -8.75 4.01 -17.67
C GLN A 142 -9.95 4.96 -17.77
N THR A 143 -10.72 5.10 -16.70
CA THR A 143 -11.94 5.91 -16.66
C THR A 143 -11.75 7.29 -16.01
N GLY A 144 -10.61 7.52 -15.35
CA GLY A 144 -10.39 8.74 -14.57
C GLY A 144 -11.20 8.82 -13.27
N ALA A 145 -11.79 7.71 -12.84
CA ALA A 145 -12.75 7.67 -11.72
C ALA A 145 -12.08 7.37 -10.39
N PHE A 146 -11.07 8.16 -10.00
CA PHE A 146 -10.46 8.07 -8.68
C PHE A 146 -11.27 8.83 -7.64
N LEU A 147 -11.28 8.31 -6.41
CA LEU A 147 -11.80 9.02 -5.25
C LEU A 147 -10.66 9.84 -4.65
N PRO A 148 -10.68 11.18 -4.82
CA PRO A 148 -9.61 12.01 -4.27
C PRO A 148 -9.72 12.09 -2.76
N LEU A 149 -8.57 12.30 -2.10
CA LEU A 149 -8.56 12.66 -0.69
C LEU A 149 -9.08 14.07 -0.53
N LEU A 150 -9.96 14.26 0.45
CA LEU A 150 -10.32 15.60 0.86
C LEU A 150 -9.15 16.17 1.68
N GLU A 151 -8.77 17.39 1.36
CA GLU A 151 -7.81 18.10 2.18
C GLU A 151 -8.44 18.37 3.55
N ALA A 152 -7.83 17.81 4.59
CA ALA A 152 -8.23 18.16 5.93
C ALA A 152 -7.90 19.65 6.14
N GLU A 153 -8.90 20.44 6.49
CA GLU A 153 -8.66 21.79 6.98
C GLU A 153 -7.62 21.74 8.10
N PRO A 154 -6.54 22.52 8.03
CA PRO A 154 -5.53 22.52 9.08
C PRO A 154 -6.06 23.25 10.31
N ALA A 155 -7.17 22.84 10.86
CA ALA A 155 -7.85 23.77 11.71
C ALA A 155 -8.50 23.18 12.95
N TRP A 156 -7.85 22.27 13.58
CA TRP A 156 -8.10 22.11 15.00
C TRP A 156 -7.12 23.02 15.76
N LYS A 157 -7.30 24.32 15.59
CA LYS A 157 -6.70 25.26 16.53
C LYS A 157 -7.58 25.24 17.77
N SER A 158 -7.12 24.55 18.80
CA SER A 158 -7.67 24.76 20.13
C SER A 158 -7.56 26.26 20.44
N SER A 159 -8.68 26.90 20.55
CA SER A 159 -8.77 28.27 21.06
C SER A 159 -8.28 28.33 22.52
#